data_be06440a6412b78b04a864d373e8eb71
#
_entry.id   be06440a6412b78b04a864d373e8eb71
#
_cell.length_a   1.000
_cell.length_b   1.000
_cell.length_c   1.000
_cell.angle_alpha   90.00
_cell.angle_beta   90.00
_cell.angle_gamma   90.00
#
_symmetry.space_group_name_H-M   'P 1'
#
loop_
_entity.id
_entity.type
_entity.pdbx_description
1 polymer ?
#
loop_
_entity_poly.entity_id
_entity_poly.type
_entity_poly.pdbx_seq_one_letter_code
_entity_poly.pdbx_strand_id
1 'polypeptide(L)'
;GGLVALLVILGVFFMLNKSDSAADMVEVPDFTATANISEARVEEQLAAKGLKLDAREDSDSSKPKGTITKQNPRGGKKVSKGSTVSVWFSTGPQSVAVPDVSNKSQDDAKSILEAAGFKVGNVRTVDNASIEKDKVVSTDPAANSKQTEGTIITLYISSGMTKIPVSYT
;
A
#
# COMPACT_ATOMS: atom_id res chain seq x y z
N GLY A 1 -8.96 13.48 24.58
CA GLY A 1 -7.63 13.85 24.17
C GLY A 1 -6.70 14.40 25.23
N GLY A 2 -7.18 14.86 26.39
CA GLY A 2 -6.34 15.50 27.41
C GLY A 2 -5.52 14.53 28.28
N LEU A 3 -5.96 13.29 28.40
CA LEU A 3 -5.31 12.32 29.29
C LEU A 3 -4.00 11.73 28.68
N VAL A 4 -3.90 11.69 27.37
CA VAL A 4 -2.71 11.16 26.68
C VAL A 4 -1.54 12.15 26.75
N ALA A 5 -1.83 13.45 26.68
CA ALA A 5 -0.81 14.49 26.80
C ALA A 5 -0.18 14.55 28.19
N LEU A 6 -0.97 14.28 29.24
CA LEU A 6 -0.49 14.30 30.62
C LEU A 6 0.47 13.13 30.91
N LEU A 7 0.23 11.97 30.30
CA LEU A 7 1.11 10.80 30.44
C LEU A 7 2.47 10.99 29.78
N VAL A 8 2.51 11.73 28.66
CA VAL A 8 3.77 12.06 27.96
C VAL A 8 4.62 13.01 28.78
N ILE A 9 4.01 13.99 29.45
CA ILE A 9 4.72 14.96 30.30
C ILE A 9 5.30 14.29 31.55
N LEU A 10 4.55 13.36 32.16
CA LEU A 10 5.04 12.57 33.29
C LEU A 10 6.18 11.63 32.88
N GLY A 11 6.14 11.08 31.68
CA GLY A 11 7.22 10.23 31.14
C GLY A 11 8.52 10.99 30.92
N VAL A 12 8.44 12.23 30.44
CA VAL A 12 9.60 13.08 30.21
C VAL A 12 10.24 13.54 31.51
N PHE A 13 9.43 13.87 32.51
CA PHE A 13 9.93 14.29 33.84
C PHE A 13 10.65 13.15 34.57
N PHE A 14 10.18 11.91 34.40
CA PHE A 14 10.83 10.73 34.98
C PHE A 14 12.15 10.38 34.32
N MET A 15 12.32 10.70 33.02
CA MET A 15 13.55 10.45 32.28
C MET A 15 14.73 11.34 32.68
N LEU A 16 14.45 12.54 33.17
CA LEU A 16 15.50 13.52 33.53
C LEU A 16 16.21 13.19 34.85
N ASN A 17 15.69 12.27 35.65
CA ASN A 17 16.21 12.00 37.00
C ASN A 17 16.76 10.58 37.19
N LYS A 18 16.92 9.81 36.09
CA LYS A 18 17.45 8.46 36.15
C LYS A 18 18.87 8.47 35.61
N SER A 19 19.82 8.23 36.49
CA SER A 19 21.20 7.94 36.08
C SER A 19 21.20 6.74 35.12
N ASP A 20 21.66 6.95 33.91
CA ASP A 20 21.85 5.92 32.90
C ASP A 20 22.89 4.90 33.39
N SER A 21 22.48 3.98 34.24
CA SER A 21 23.33 2.85 34.58
C SER A 21 23.24 1.82 33.44
N ALA A 22 24.36 1.31 33.01
CA ALA A 22 24.47 0.29 31.95
C ALA A 22 23.62 -0.97 32.20
N ALA A 23 23.15 -1.17 33.46
CA ALA A 23 22.29 -2.28 33.87
C ALA A 23 20.84 -2.18 33.37
N ASP A 24 20.39 -0.98 32.98
CA ASP A 24 19.01 -0.74 32.51
C ASP A 24 18.90 -0.69 30.98
N MET A 25 19.95 -1.08 30.27
CA MET A 25 19.96 -1.15 28.80
C MET A 25 19.37 -2.47 28.31
N VAL A 26 18.44 -2.39 27.39
CA VAL A 26 17.80 -3.55 26.75
C VAL A 26 18.02 -3.50 25.25
N GLU A 27 18.17 -4.68 24.68
CA GLU A 27 18.32 -4.81 23.23
C GLU A 27 16.95 -4.78 22.54
N VAL A 28 16.83 -3.94 21.51
CA VAL A 28 15.61 -3.83 20.70
C VAL A 28 15.48 -5.06 19.82
N PRO A 29 14.35 -5.79 19.86
CA PRO A 29 14.10 -6.89 18.93
C PRO A 29 14.07 -6.42 17.47
N ASP A 30 14.49 -7.26 16.55
CA ASP A 30 14.36 -6.99 15.13
C ASP A 30 13.04 -7.56 14.61
N PHE A 31 12.09 -6.67 14.35
CA PHE A 31 10.80 -7.03 13.79
C PHE A 31 10.77 -6.99 12.26
N THR A 32 11.73 -6.31 11.65
CA THR A 32 11.79 -6.19 10.17
C THR A 32 12.16 -7.51 9.50
N ALA A 33 12.84 -8.38 10.21
CA ALA A 33 13.21 -9.73 9.76
C ALA A 33 12.09 -10.76 9.98
N THR A 34 11.04 -10.41 10.73
CA THR A 34 9.95 -11.33 11.07
C THR A 34 8.77 -11.14 10.13
N ALA A 35 8.47 -12.17 9.35
CA ALA A 35 7.29 -12.17 8.49
C ALA A 35 6.00 -12.37 9.31
N ASN A 36 4.96 -11.63 8.97
CA ASN A 36 3.60 -11.81 9.49
C ASN A 36 3.45 -11.69 11.03
N ILE A 37 4.16 -10.77 11.64
CA ILE A 37 3.97 -10.46 13.06
C ILE A 37 2.87 -9.39 13.19
N SER A 38 1.89 -9.62 14.08
CA SER A 38 0.84 -8.65 14.37
C SER A 38 1.34 -7.53 15.27
N GLU A 39 0.70 -6.36 15.19
CA GLU A 39 0.97 -5.22 16.07
C GLU A 39 0.89 -5.61 17.55
N ALA A 40 -0.14 -6.36 17.95
CA ALA A 40 -0.31 -6.84 19.33
C ALA A 40 0.87 -7.69 19.80
N ARG A 41 1.44 -8.50 18.91
CA ARG A 41 2.59 -9.34 19.21
C ARG A 41 3.89 -8.52 19.35
N VAL A 42 4.03 -7.48 18.54
CA VAL A 42 5.14 -6.52 18.66
C VAL A 42 5.07 -5.79 20.00
N GLU A 43 3.89 -5.31 20.35
CA GLU A 43 3.64 -4.64 21.65
C GLU A 43 3.98 -5.57 22.83
N GLU A 44 3.51 -6.80 22.79
CA GLU A 44 3.81 -7.82 23.81
C GLU A 44 5.31 -8.06 23.99
N GLN A 45 6.04 -8.23 22.87
CA GLN A 45 7.49 -8.47 22.91
C GLN A 45 8.27 -7.25 23.40
N LEU A 46 7.85 -6.05 23.05
CA LEU A 46 8.44 -4.81 23.56
C LEU A 46 8.15 -4.62 25.04
N ALA A 47 6.91 -4.85 25.47
CA ALA A 47 6.52 -4.77 26.86
C ALA A 47 7.28 -5.75 27.74
N ALA A 48 7.53 -6.97 27.26
CA ALA A 48 8.32 -7.97 27.95
C ALA A 48 9.77 -7.53 28.23
N LYS A 49 10.28 -6.62 27.39
CA LYS A 49 11.61 -6.00 27.55
C LYS A 49 11.55 -4.63 28.24
N GLY A 50 10.39 -4.21 28.69
CA GLY A 50 10.18 -2.91 29.32
C GLY A 50 10.24 -1.73 28.32
N LEU A 51 10.00 -1.99 27.04
CA LEU A 51 9.95 -0.99 25.98
C LEU A 51 8.50 -0.66 25.62
N LYS A 52 8.31 0.47 24.95
CA LYS A 52 7.00 0.93 24.47
C LYS A 52 6.91 0.87 22.96
N LEU A 53 5.74 0.56 22.44
CA LEU A 53 5.46 0.59 20.99
C LEU A 53 4.88 1.96 20.60
N ASP A 54 5.42 2.53 19.52
CA ASP A 54 4.82 3.62 18.74
C ASP A 54 4.50 3.06 17.35
N ALA A 55 3.28 2.56 17.20
CA ALA A 55 2.84 1.98 15.93
C ALA A 55 2.50 3.09 14.93
N ARG A 56 3.02 2.99 13.73
CA ARG A 56 2.81 3.93 12.64
C ARG A 56 2.40 3.20 11.36
N GLU A 57 1.65 3.88 10.52
CA GLU A 57 1.26 3.37 9.22
C GLU A 57 2.26 3.79 8.13
N ASP A 58 2.56 2.86 7.22
CA ASP A 58 3.33 3.12 6.01
C ASP A 58 2.42 2.92 4.80
N SER A 59 1.90 4.03 4.28
CA SER A 59 0.99 4.05 3.13
C SER A 59 1.72 3.94 1.79
N ASP A 60 3.03 4.11 1.77
CA ASP A 60 3.82 4.10 0.54
C ASP A 60 4.43 2.72 0.25
N SER A 61 4.14 1.74 1.10
CA SER A 61 4.71 0.41 0.96
C SER A 61 3.97 -0.43 -0.07
N SER A 62 4.74 -1.09 -0.93
CA SER A 62 4.23 -2.13 -1.84
C SER A 62 4.05 -3.49 -1.16
N LYS A 63 4.42 -3.61 0.12
CA LYS A 63 4.31 -4.85 0.89
C LYS A 63 2.85 -5.12 1.29
N PRO A 64 2.48 -6.38 1.54
CA PRO A 64 1.15 -6.70 2.02
C PRO A 64 0.79 -5.94 3.31
N LYS A 65 -0.50 -5.63 3.47
CA LYS A 65 -1.01 -4.96 4.66
C LYS A 65 -0.58 -5.69 5.95
N GLY A 66 -0.12 -4.92 6.93
CA GLY A 66 0.32 -5.45 8.22
C GLY A 66 1.79 -5.90 8.26
N THR A 67 2.50 -5.87 7.13
CA THR A 67 3.93 -6.17 7.11
C THR A 67 4.72 -5.01 7.71
N ILE A 68 5.69 -5.30 8.55
CA ILE A 68 6.60 -4.30 9.09
C ILE A 68 7.58 -3.86 8.01
N THR A 69 7.62 -2.57 7.73
CA THR A 69 8.45 -1.97 6.70
C THR A 69 9.70 -1.34 7.25
N LYS A 70 9.60 -0.80 8.47
CA LYS A 70 10.68 -0.05 9.11
C LYS A 70 10.52 -0.06 10.62
N GLN A 71 11.61 0.05 11.35
CA GLN A 71 11.58 0.30 12.79
C GLN A 71 12.69 1.28 13.20
N ASN A 72 12.48 1.98 14.29
CA ASN A 72 13.47 2.88 14.89
C ASN A 72 13.29 2.92 16.42
N PRO A 73 14.29 2.58 17.23
CA PRO A 73 15.62 2.09 16.84
C PRO A 73 15.62 0.76 16.10
N ARG A 74 16.67 0.53 15.30
CA ARG A 74 16.82 -0.74 14.58
C ARG A 74 17.04 -1.90 15.55
N GLY A 75 16.70 -3.10 15.09
CA GLY A 75 16.96 -4.33 15.84
C GLY A 75 18.44 -4.49 16.23
N GLY A 76 18.69 -5.04 17.39
CA GLY A 76 20.03 -5.21 17.95
C GLY A 76 20.61 -3.97 18.65
N LYS A 77 19.96 -2.81 18.52
CA LYS A 77 20.41 -1.60 19.24
C LYS A 77 20.04 -1.69 20.73
N LYS A 78 20.96 -1.30 21.58
CA LYS A 78 20.71 -1.19 23.03
C LYS A 78 20.13 0.19 23.33
N VAL A 79 19.03 0.21 24.08
CA VAL A 79 18.34 1.42 24.52
C VAL A 79 17.99 1.31 26.00
N SER A 80 17.75 2.44 26.65
CA SER A 80 17.33 2.44 28.04
C SER A 80 15.96 1.78 28.19
N LYS A 81 15.75 1.03 29.26
CA LYS A 81 14.44 0.48 29.62
C LYS A 81 13.41 1.62 29.70
N GLY A 82 12.22 1.41 29.15
CA GLY A 82 11.18 2.43 29.04
C GLY A 82 11.25 3.27 27.75
N SER A 83 12.25 3.05 26.91
CA SER A 83 12.35 3.72 25.61
C SER A 83 11.21 3.30 24.68
N THR A 84 10.87 4.18 23.74
CA THR A 84 9.84 3.94 22.72
C THR A 84 10.48 3.45 21.43
N VAL A 85 9.92 2.41 20.87
CA VAL A 85 10.29 1.86 19.56
C VAL A 85 9.18 2.18 18.57
N SER A 86 9.51 2.95 17.54
CA SER A 86 8.59 3.22 16.44
C SER A 86 8.66 2.09 15.42
N VAL A 87 7.52 1.55 15.05
CA VAL A 87 7.39 0.47 14.07
C VAL A 87 6.35 0.87 13.02
N TRP A 88 6.73 0.78 11.75
CA TRP A 88 5.86 1.11 10.62
C TRP A 88 5.26 -0.15 10.03
N PHE A 89 3.94 -0.18 9.96
CA PHE A 89 3.15 -1.26 9.39
C PHE A 89 2.60 -0.83 8.03
N SER A 90 2.81 -1.63 7.01
CA SER A 90 2.26 -1.39 5.69
C SER A 90 0.74 -1.37 5.72
N THR A 91 0.14 -0.37 5.08
CA THR A 91 -1.32 -0.34 4.84
C THR A 91 -1.72 -1.19 3.63
N GLY A 92 -0.75 -1.76 2.95
CA GLY A 92 -0.90 -2.48 1.70
C GLY A 92 -0.63 -1.61 0.49
N PRO A 93 -0.46 -2.21 -0.68
CA PRO A 93 -0.28 -1.46 -1.92
C PRO A 93 -1.47 -0.53 -2.16
N GLN A 94 -1.19 0.68 -2.59
CA GLN A 94 -2.22 1.65 -2.97
C GLN A 94 -3.09 1.06 -4.07
N SER A 95 -4.40 1.12 -3.91
CA SER A 95 -5.34 0.71 -4.93
C SER A 95 -6.04 1.93 -5.54
N VAL A 96 -6.06 1.99 -6.85
CA VAL A 96 -6.65 3.06 -7.65
C VAL A 96 -7.77 2.47 -8.51
N ALA A 97 -8.87 3.20 -8.67
CA ALA A 97 -9.92 2.79 -9.59
C ALA A 97 -9.43 2.95 -11.04
N VAL A 98 -9.65 1.93 -11.86
CA VAL A 98 -9.34 2.00 -13.30
C VAL A 98 -10.24 3.05 -13.94
N PRO A 99 -9.68 4.10 -14.58
CA PRO A 99 -10.52 5.11 -15.27
C PRO A 99 -11.34 4.50 -16.40
N ASP A 100 -12.52 5.03 -16.62
CA ASP A 100 -13.34 4.67 -17.77
C ASP A 100 -12.78 5.36 -19.02
N VAL A 101 -12.25 4.57 -19.92
CA VAL A 101 -11.66 5.03 -21.19
C VAL A 101 -12.47 4.59 -22.40
N SER A 102 -13.70 4.12 -22.19
CA SER A 102 -14.61 3.73 -23.28
C SER A 102 -14.88 4.89 -24.24
N ASN A 103 -15.03 4.60 -25.51
CA ASN A 103 -15.17 5.58 -26.59
C ASN A 103 -13.98 6.55 -26.80
N LYS A 104 -12.90 6.38 -26.07
CA LYS A 104 -11.66 7.16 -26.28
C LYS A 104 -10.81 6.53 -27.38
N SER A 105 -9.96 7.34 -28.01
CA SER A 105 -8.92 6.81 -28.88
C SER A 105 -7.92 5.97 -28.09
N GLN A 106 -7.17 5.11 -28.77
CA GLN A 106 -6.12 4.30 -28.13
C GLN A 106 -5.10 5.17 -27.41
N ASP A 107 -4.68 6.27 -28.03
CA ASP A 107 -3.67 7.18 -27.45
C ASP A 107 -4.21 7.93 -26.23
N ASP A 108 -5.45 8.42 -26.28
CA ASP A 108 -6.09 9.08 -25.15
C ASP A 108 -6.28 8.10 -23.99
N ALA A 109 -6.77 6.91 -24.28
CA ALA A 109 -6.95 5.87 -23.27
C ALA A 109 -5.64 5.51 -22.57
N LYS A 110 -4.58 5.35 -23.34
CA LYS A 110 -3.24 5.10 -22.81
C LYS A 110 -2.77 6.22 -21.89
N SER A 111 -2.90 7.46 -22.32
CA SER A 111 -2.52 8.65 -21.52
C SER A 111 -3.30 8.74 -20.21
N ILE A 112 -4.61 8.48 -20.25
CA ILE A 112 -5.48 8.51 -19.06
C ILE A 112 -5.09 7.41 -18.06
N LEU A 113 -4.84 6.19 -18.55
CA LEU A 113 -4.46 5.07 -17.72
C LEU A 113 -3.07 5.26 -17.11
N GLU A 114 -2.10 5.74 -17.88
CA GLU A 114 -0.76 6.04 -17.39
C GLU A 114 -0.75 7.17 -16.35
N ALA A 115 -1.57 8.21 -16.55
CA ALA A 115 -1.75 9.29 -15.58
C ALA A 115 -2.37 8.80 -14.27
N ALA A 116 -3.16 7.73 -14.31
CA ALA A 116 -3.74 7.10 -13.12
C ALA A 116 -2.78 6.10 -12.43
N GLY A 117 -1.58 5.90 -12.98
CA GLY A 117 -0.56 5.01 -12.41
C GLY A 117 -0.59 3.58 -12.94
N PHE A 118 -1.36 3.30 -13.99
CA PHE A 118 -1.41 2.00 -14.63
C PHE A 118 -0.45 1.91 -15.82
N LYS A 119 -0.22 0.69 -16.30
CA LYS A 119 0.54 0.43 -17.52
C LYS A 119 -0.39 -0.16 -18.57
N VAL A 120 -0.28 0.31 -19.81
CA VAL A 120 -1.00 -0.30 -20.93
C VAL A 120 -0.13 -1.40 -21.54
N GLY A 121 -0.66 -2.61 -21.54
CA GLY A 121 -0.01 -3.78 -22.10
C GLY A 121 -0.50 -4.06 -23.53
N ASN A 122 -1.28 -5.13 -23.67
CA ASN A 122 -1.79 -5.54 -24.98
C ASN A 122 -2.97 -4.68 -25.42
N VAL A 123 -3.06 -4.45 -26.72
CA VAL A 123 -4.23 -3.89 -27.39
C VAL A 123 -4.82 -4.99 -28.27
N ARG A 124 -6.10 -5.29 -28.08
CA ARG A 124 -6.82 -6.31 -28.85
C ARG A 124 -8.00 -5.69 -29.57
N THR A 125 -8.25 -6.14 -30.77
CA THR A 125 -9.40 -5.70 -31.56
C THR A 125 -10.56 -6.67 -31.35
N VAL A 126 -11.75 -6.12 -31.10
CA VAL A 126 -12.99 -6.87 -30.95
C VAL A 126 -14.07 -6.31 -31.88
N ASP A 127 -14.97 -7.19 -32.32
CA ASP A 127 -16.07 -6.78 -33.18
C ASP A 127 -17.10 -5.99 -32.36
N ASN A 128 -17.38 -4.76 -32.77
CA ASN A 128 -18.36 -3.91 -32.13
C ASN A 128 -18.90 -2.88 -33.13
N ALA A 129 -20.21 -2.88 -33.32
CA ALA A 129 -20.87 -1.96 -34.22
C ALA A 129 -21.33 -0.66 -33.55
N SER A 130 -21.44 -0.66 -32.23
CA SER A 130 -21.91 0.51 -31.47
C SER A 130 -20.80 1.53 -31.19
N ILE A 131 -19.56 1.08 -31.25
CA ILE A 131 -18.39 1.90 -30.99
C ILE A 131 -17.59 2.05 -32.27
N GLU A 132 -17.22 3.28 -32.61
CA GLU A 132 -16.42 3.57 -33.80
C GLU A 132 -15.13 2.76 -33.84
N LYS A 133 -14.70 2.46 -35.04
CA LYS A 133 -13.43 1.77 -35.29
C LYS A 133 -12.28 2.48 -34.54
N ASP A 134 -11.40 1.66 -33.97
CA ASP A 134 -10.20 2.09 -33.24
C ASP A 134 -10.47 2.85 -31.91
N LYS A 135 -11.74 2.89 -31.47
CA LYS A 135 -12.11 3.39 -30.16
C LYS A 135 -12.16 2.26 -29.13
N VAL A 136 -11.91 2.60 -27.87
CA VAL A 136 -11.92 1.61 -26.78
C VAL A 136 -13.34 1.14 -26.50
N VAL A 137 -13.52 -0.18 -26.50
CA VAL A 137 -14.76 -0.87 -26.12
C VAL A 137 -14.76 -1.15 -24.62
N SER A 138 -13.67 -1.70 -24.12
CA SER A 138 -13.54 -2.09 -22.72
C SER A 138 -12.06 -2.23 -22.34
N THR A 139 -11.83 -2.46 -21.08
CA THR A 139 -10.49 -2.74 -20.51
C THR A 139 -10.55 -3.99 -19.64
N ASP A 140 -9.41 -4.62 -19.47
CA ASP A 140 -9.23 -5.72 -18.51
C ASP A 140 -7.94 -5.46 -17.72
N PRO A 141 -8.00 -5.24 -16.42
CA PRO A 141 -9.18 -5.15 -15.54
C PRO A 141 -10.22 -4.10 -15.95
N ALA A 142 -11.49 -4.34 -15.59
CA ALA A 142 -12.62 -3.50 -15.98
C ALA A 142 -12.52 -2.08 -15.42
N ALA A 143 -13.13 -1.12 -16.13
CA ALA A 143 -13.27 0.25 -15.65
C ALA A 143 -13.97 0.28 -14.26
N ASN A 144 -13.57 1.22 -13.41
CA ASN A 144 -14.04 1.41 -12.04
C ASN A 144 -13.68 0.27 -11.06
N SER A 145 -13.00 -0.78 -11.50
CA SER A 145 -12.44 -1.76 -10.57
C SER A 145 -11.21 -1.19 -9.86
N LYS A 146 -11.02 -1.55 -8.61
CA LYS A 146 -9.84 -1.13 -7.84
C LYS A 146 -8.67 -2.08 -8.12
N GLN A 147 -7.58 -1.52 -8.61
CA GLN A 147 -6.38 -2.26 -8.93
C GLN A 147 -5.15 -1.60 -8.31
N THR A 148 -4.14 -2.39 -8.05
CA THR A 148 -2.85 -1.89 -7.56
C THR A 148 -2.19 -0.98 -8.60
N GLU A 149 -1.57 0.09 -8.16
CA GLU A 149 -0.74 0.95 -9.00
C GLU A 149 0.31 0.10 -9.76
N GLY A 150 0.52 0.40 -11.03
CA GLY A 150 1.41 -0.36 -11.91
C GLY A 150 0.79 -1.60 -12.56
N THR A 151 -0.48 -1.91 -12.27
CA THR A 151 -1.20 -3.02 -12.93
C THR A 151 -1.24 -2.81 -14.44
N ILE A 152 -1.02 -3.89 -15.19
CA ILE A 152 -1.07 -3.88 -16.64
C ILE A 152 -2.51 -4.00 -17.11
N ILE A 153 -2.95 -3.04 -17.90
CA ILE A 153 -4.31 -2.97 -18.45
C ILE A 153 -4.28 -3.39 -19.92
N THR A 154 -5.15 -4.32 -20.30
CA THR A 154 -5.39 -4.66 -21.69
C THR A 154 -6.51 -3.80 -22.24
N LEU A 155 -6.32 -3.21 -23.41
CA LEU A 155 -7.33 -2.44 -24.13
C LEU A 155 -8.01 -3.29 -25.17
N TYR A 156 -9.32 -3.25 -25.23
CA TYR A 156 -10.12 -3.83 -26.29
C TYR A 156 -10.68 -2.69 -27.15
N ILE A 157 -10.27 -2.62 -28.40
CA ILE A 157 -10.69 -1.58 -29.34
C ILE A 157 -11.65 -2.15 -30.38
N SER A 158 -12.55 -1.31 -30.86
CA SER A 158 -13.56 -1.68 -31.85
C SER A 158 -12.97 -1.88 -33.23
N SER A 159 -13.37 -2.96 -33.91
CA SER A 159 -13.14 -3.11 -35.34
C SER A 159 -14.07 -2.25 -36.20
N GLY A 160 -15.13 -1.69 -35.60
CA GLY A 160 -16.19 -0.98 -36.30
C GLY A 160 -17.11 -1.88 -37.13
N MET A 161 -16.99 -3.22 -36.95
CA MET A 161 -17.76 -4.18 -37.76
C MET A 161 -18.75 -4.93 -36.89
N THR A 162 -19.95 -5.14 -37.44
CA THR A 162 -20.90 -6.11 -36.92
C THR A 162 -20.63 -7.47 -37.54
N LYS A 163 -20.70 -8.53 -36.73
CA LYS A 163 -20.97 -9.87 -37.26
C LYS A 163 -22.40 -9.88 -37.81
N ILE A 164 -22.54 -9.55 -39.11
CA ILE A 164 -23.81 -9.71 -39.78
C ILE A 164 -23.94 -11.18 -40.16
N PRO A 165 -24.99 -11.91 -39.70
CA PRO A 165 -25.29 -13.19 -40.25
C PRO A 165 -25.61 -13.02 -41.75
N VAL A 166 -24.77 -13.52 -42.59
CA VAL A 166 -24.97 -13.42 -44.03
C VAL A 166 -26.07 -14.41 -44.42
N SER A 167 -27.26 -13.87 -44.64
CA SER A 167 -28.31 -14.66 -45.28
C SER A 167 -28.21 -14.49 -46.77
N TYR A 168 -27.85 -15.56 -47.45
CA TYR A 168 -27.94 -15.61 -48.88
C TYR A 168 -29.32 -16.06 -49.29
N THR A 169 -30.00 -15.25 -50.04
CA THR A 169 -31.18 -15.68 -50.80
C THR A 169 -30.81 -16.03 -52.21
#